data_00b5e35cd2c01fdb89b776f0d845a86f
#
_entry.id   00b5e35cd2c01fdb89b776f0d845a86f
#
_cell.length_a   1.000
_cell.length_b   1.000
_cell.length_c   1.000
_cell.angle_alpha   90.00
_cell.angle_beta   90.00
_cell.angle_gamma   90.00
#
_symmetry.space_group_name_H-M   'P 1'
#
loop_
_entity.id
_entity.type
_entity.pdbx_description
1 polymer ?
#
loop_
_entity_poly.entity_id
_entity_poly.type
_entity_poly.pdbx_seq_one_letter_code
_entity_poly.pdbx_strand_id
1 'polypeptide(L)'
;MASELLTKKYADDLEGVLHCYDRVIITGHVQRWCYAQGMSSYLYQHEIRIFDYTTFTQPLRERVRANAEAIAKERGVEIEFVRSSKHFRKEKRIQKVLRERGDHPGLVHIFSAMESCPAYLPWHDKPSGKTYVKATTGKCLHYYFYFIDEDLGLCYLRVPTWAPFRLQFYFNGHNWLASQLKQRGIGFELLDNAFLRMDDFEVANQLAAQLDLRQLHAKLDHFAHQYCPVIPDLNLRYNWSIMQAEYATDLVFKRQRTLQAFYPRLLETLIQAVKPVDIATFLGRKLHGNYQGELGNRFELRWLGRRIRHQMGPVALKMYDKFNIVLRIETTLNQVSFFKQYRQVHHRDGSTSMRWAPMKKTIYSLAPLQETLLAANQRYLKFVSEIDTPQVGVEKLHRLAETKEINHHRHKGFNFFSEEDVSLFRTLLRGEFFISGFTNKHLRQLLPNMNAGQITRLLKRLRAHGLIKKVGKHYKYYLTAFGRQVAVMALKLREMVVIPVLAQPFPTPA
;
A
#
# COMPACT_ATOMS: atom_id res chain seq x y z
N MET A 1 -20.56 7.08 17.09
CA MET A 1 -21.05 6.64 15.77
C MET A 1 -19.84 6.17 15.00
N ALA A 2 -19.86 4.97 14.42
CA ALA A 2 -18.82 4.53 13.50
C ALA A 2 -18.85 5.50 12.29
N SER A 3 -17.69 6.01 11.85
CA SER A 3 -17.62 6.84 10.65
C SER A 3 -18.00 5.97 9.45
N GLU A 4 -18.77 6.54 8.55
CA GLU A 4 -19.16 5.85 7.33
C GLU A 4 -17.94 5.75 6.40
N LEU A 5 -17.73 4.58 5.77
CA LEU A 5 -16.62 4.40 4.84
C LEU A 5 -16.73 5.39 3.65
N LEU A 6 -15.60 5.87 3.13
CA LEU A 6 -15.57 6.72 1.93
C LEU A 6 -16.36 6.11 0.76
N THR A 7 -16.32 4.80 0.60
CA THR A 7 -17.07 4.07 -0.43
C THR A 7 -18.59 4.22 -0.30
N LYS A 8 -19.10 4.33 0.93
CA LYS A 8 -20.51 4.60 1.18
C LYS A 8 -20.85 6.08 1.07
N LYS A 9 -19.98 6.92 1.64
CA LYS A 9 -20.15 8.38 1.63
C LYS A 9 -20.21 8.95 0.21
N TYR A 10 -19.40 8.42 -0.70
CA TYR A 10 -19.31 8.84 -2.09
C TYR A 10 -19.92 7.83 -3.07
N ALA A 11 -20.85 6.97 -2.61
CA ALA A 11 -21.44 5.90 -3.43
C ALA A 11 -22.02 6.44 -4.76
N ASP A 12 -22.71 7.58 -4.72
CA ASP A 12 -23.30 8.20 -5.90
C ASP A 12 -22.27 8.82 -6.85
N ASP A 13 -21.08 9.16 -6.33
CA ASP A 13 -19.98 9.76 -7.08
C ASP A 13 -18.95 8.74 -7.59
N LEU A 14 -19.04 7.48 -7.17
CA LEU A 14 -18.16 6.39 -7.60
C LEU A 14 -18.72 5.65 -8.81
N GLU A 15 -17.86 5.34 -9.79
CA GLU A 15 -18.12 4.31 -10.81
C GLU A 15 -18.05 2.93 -10.17
N GLY A 16 -17.06 2.70 -9.31
CA GLY A 16 -16.89 1.47 -8.58
C GLY A 16 -15.59 1.41 -7.78
N VAL A 17 -15.37 0.24 -7.17
CA VAL A 17 -14.16 -0.06 -6.39
C VAL A 17 -13.54 -1.33 -6.92
N LEU A 18 -12.26 -1.26 -7.28
CA LEU A 18 -11.50 -2.39 -7.80
C LEU A 18 -10.38 -2.79 -6.84
N HIS A 19 -10.20 -4.09 -6.65
CA HIS A 19 -9.12 -4.69 -5.88
C HIS A 19 -8.31 -5.64 -6.75
N CYS A 20 -7.04 -5.34 -7.01
CA CYS A 20 -6.26 -6.18 -7.90
C CYS A 20 -4.77 -6.04 -7.61
N TYR A 21 -3.98 -7.06 -7.98
CA TYR A 21 -2.54 -6.90 -8.04
C TYR A 21 -2.19 -5.79 -9.04
N ASP A 22 -1.24 -4.93 -8.68
CA ASP A 22 -0.66 -3.97 -9.62
C ASP A 22 0.63 -4.57 -10.19
N ARG A 23 1.73 -4.46 -9.46
CA ARG A 23 3.04 -4.97 -9.88
C ARG A 23 3.34 -6.30 -9.17
N VAL A 24 3.70 -7.32 -9.95
CA VAL A 24 4.22 -8.57 -9.40
C VAL A 24 5.58 -8.88 -10.05
N ILE A 25 6.60 -9.05 -9.20
CA ILE A 25 7.95 -9.46 -9.62
C ILE A 25 8.25 -10.82 -9.00
N ILE A 26 8.56 -11.77 -9.85
CA ILE A 26 8.87 -13.16 -9.50
C ILE A 26 10.33 -13.42 -9.87
N THR A 27 11.07 -14.12 -9.03
CA THR A 27 12.42 -14.57 -9.34
C THR A 27 12.45 -16.08 -9.57
N GLY A 28 13.06 -16.49 -10.68
CA GLY A 28 13.39 -17.89 -10.97
C GLY A 28 14.83 -18.17 -10.52
N HIS A 29 15.01 -19.25 -9.78
CA HIS A 29 16.33 -19.64 -9.29
C HIS A 29 16.47 -21.15 -9.19
N VAL A 30 17.68 -21.65 -9.44
CA VAL A 30 18.05 -23.05 -9.17
C VAL A 30 18.47 -23.15 -7.73
N GLN A 31 17.73 -23.88 -6.91
CA GLN A 31 17.91 -23.89 -5.45
C GLN A 31 19.36 -24.19 -5.03
N ARG A 32 19.98 -25.22 -5.61
CA ARG A 32 21.36 -25.61 -5.31
C ARG A 32 22.40 -24.54 -5.70
N TRP A 33 22.09 -23.73 -6.73
CA TRP A 33 22.99 -22.69 -7.24
C TRP A 33 22.84 -21.33 -6.52
N CYS A 34 21.92 -21.22 -5.56
CA CYS A 34 21.70 -19.95 -4.84
C CYS A 34 22.74 -19.65 -3.76
N TYR A 35 23.56 -20.64 -3.36
CA TYR A 35 24.55 -20.51 -2.29
C TYR A 35 25.83 -21.28 -2.63
N ALA A 36 26.96 -20.76 -2.14
CA ALA A 36 28.29 -21.23 -2.51
C ALA A 36 28.51 -22.75 -2.27
N GLN A 37 28.05 -23.26 -1.11
CA GLN A 37 28.17 -24.67 -0.79
C GLN A 37 27.40 -25.57 -1.77
N GLY A 38 26.17 -25.14 -2.17
CA GLY A 38 25.35 -25.88 -3.14
C GLY A 38 26.00 -25.91 -4.52
N MET A 39 26.58 -24.77 -4.95
CA MET A 39 27.35 -24.70 -6.21
C MET A 39 28.61 -25.59 -6.13
N SER A 40 29.36 -25.56 -5.03
CA SER A 40 30.52 -26.43 -4.83
C SER A 40 30.14 -27.92 -4.89
N SER A 41 29.02 -28.30 -4.23
CA SER A 41 28.50 -29.67 -4.28
C SER A 41 28.05 -30.08 -5.69
N TYR A 42 27.45 -29.16 -6.44
CA TYR A 42 27.07 -29.40 -7.83
C TYR A 42 28.29 -29.69 -8.71
N LEU A 43 29.33 -28.84 -8.63
CA LEU A 43 30.57 -29.04 -9.39
C LEU A 43 31.23 -30.38 -9.03
N TYR A 44 31.31 -30.73 -7.75
CA TYR A 44 31.84 -32.00 -7.28
C TYR A 44 31.07 -33.20 -7.83
N GLN A 45 29.73 -33.17 -7.80
CA GLN A 45 28.88 -34.25 -8.31
C GLN A 45 28.99 -34.46 -9.81
N HIS A 46 29.41 -33.41 -10.56
CA HIS A 46 29.63 -33.46 -12.00
C HIS A 46 31.10 -33.55 -12.39
N GLU A 47 31.98 -33.92 -11.43
CA GLU A 47 33.42 -34.08 -11.64
C GLU A 47 34.14 -32.85 -12.20
N ILE A 48 33.58 -31.65 -11.93
CA ILE A 48 34.14 -30.37 -12.33
C ILE A 48 35.00 -29.84 -11.21
N ARG A 49 36.32 -29.62 -11.46
CA ARG A 49 37.21 -29.01 -10.45
C ARG A 49 36.75 -27.59 -10.14
N ILE A 50 36.86 -27.19 -8.87
CA ILE A 50 36.46 -25.86 -8.40
C ILE A 50 37.13 -24.74 -9.19
N PHE A 51 38.43 -24.90 -9.54
CA PHE A 51 39.15 -23.91 -10.32
C PHE A 51 38.72 -23.82 -11.78
N ASP A 52 38.01 -24.83 -12.30
CA ASP A 52 37.47 -24.84 -13.66
C ASP A 52 36.05 -24.23 -13.73
N TYR A 53 35.57 -23.61 -12.65
CA TYR A 53 34.25 -22.97 -12.59
C TYR A 53 34.00 -21.99 -13.73
N THR A 54 34.99 -21.15 -14.06
CA THR A 54 34.88 -20.17 -15.15
C THR A 54 34.78 -20.88 -16.52
N THR A 55 35.59 -21.92 -16.74
CA THR A 55 35.57 -22.74 -17.96
C THR A 55 34.21 -23.45 -18.11
N PHE A 56 33.64 -23.94 -17.01
CA PHE A 56 32.30 -24.54 -17.00
C PHE A 56 31.22 -23.51 -17.34
N THR A 57 31.29 -22.28 -16.83
CA THR A 57 30.22 -21.30 -17.00
C THR A 57 30.29 -20.52 -18.31
N GLN A 58 31.46 -20.47 -18.97
CA GLN A 58 31.64 -19.74 -20.22
C GLN A 58 30.78 -20.25 -21.40
N PRO A 59 30.72 -21.55 -21.71
CA PRO A 59 29.82 -22.07 -22.72
C PRO A 59 28.35 -21.75 -22.45
N LEU A 60 27.92 -21.80 -21.19
CA LEU A 60 26.55 -21.47 -20.79
C LEU A 60 26.24 -19.99 -21.05
N ARG A 61 27.19 -19.10 -20.79
CA ARG A 61 27.11 -17.67 -21.13
C ARG A 61 26.91 -17.47 -22.64
N GLU A 62 27.74 -18.11 -23.46
CA GLU A 62 27.64 -17.97 -24.91
C GLU A 62 26.34 -18.58 -25.44
N ARG A 63 25.85 -19.68 -24.84
CA ARG A 63 24.54 -20.25 -25.14
C ARG A 63 23.37 -19.28 -24.93
N VAL A 64 23.37 -18.52 -23.78
CA VAL A 64 22.36 -17.49 -23.53
C VAL A 64 22.44 -16.35 -24.55
N ARG A 65 23.65 -15.92 -24.93
CA ARG A 65 23.85 -14.87 -25.93
C ARG A 65 23.34 -15.29 -27.30
N ALA A 66 23.79 -16.45 -27.76
CA ALA A 66 23.38 -17.00 -29.06
C ALA A 66 21.85 -17.17 -29.13
N ASN A 67 21.21 -17.60 -28.03
CA ASN A 67 19.76 -17.72 -27.97
C ASN A 67 19.07 -16.33 -28.10
N ALA A 68 19.57 -15.30 -27.42
CA ALA A 68 19.02 -13.95 -27.53
C ALA A 68 19.15 -13.38 -28.94
N GLU A 69 20.30 -13.59 -29.60
CA GLU A 69 20.57 -13.17 -30.98
C GLU A 69 19.68 -13.92 -31.98
N ALA A 70 19.53 -15.24 -31.79
CA ALA A 70 18.65 -16.07 -32.62
C ALA A 70 17.19 -15.62 -32.55
N ILE A 71 16.67 -15.38 -31.33
CA ILE A 71 15.31 -14.85 -31.12
C ILE A 71 15.14 -13.47 -31.74
N ALA A 72 16.12 -12.58 -31.58
CA ALA A 72 16.11 -11.26 -32.16
C ALA A 72 16.00 -11.31 -33.69
N LYS A 73 16.83 -12.15 -34.30
CA LYS A 73 16.85 -12.38 -35.76
C LYS A 73 15.52 -13.00 -36.25
N GLU A 74 15.04 -14.06 -35.60
CA GLU A 74 13.79 -14.74 -35.97
C GLU A 74 12.58 -13.77 -35.92
N ARG A 75 12.54 -12.89 -34.92
CA ARG A 75 11.43 -11.98 -34.71
C ARG A 75 11.62 -10.61 -35.38
N GLY A 76 12.74 -10.37 -36.04
CA GLY A 76 13.06 -9.08 -36.67
C GLY A 76 13.18 -7.92 -35.68
N VAL A 77 13.61 -8.19 -34.45
CA VAL A 77 13.72 -7.18 -33.36
C VAL A 77 15.19 -6.91 -33.07
N GLU A 78 15.56 -5.64 -32.95
CA GLU A 78 16.92 -5.23 -32.57
C GLU A 78 17.15 -5.39 -31.06
N ILE A 79 18.38 -5.79 -30.67
CA ILE A 79 18.83 -5.77 -29.27
C ILE A 79 19.40 -4.40 -28.92
N GLU A 80 18.61 -3.58 -28.24
CA GLU A 80 19.01 -2.23 -27.86
C GLU A 80 19.86 -2.23 -26.58
N PHE A 81 21.10 -1.76 -26.66
CA PHE A 81 22.00 -1.69 -25.49
C PHE A 81 21.77 -0.43 -24.66
N VAL A 82 21.44 -0.59 -23.38
CA VAL A 82 21.21 0.50 -22.43
C VAL A 82 22.51 0.86 -21.71
N ARG A 83 23.17 1.94 -22.13
CA ARG A 83 24.46 2.40 -21.56
C ARG A 83 24.30 2.96 -20.14
N SER A 84 23.21 3.66 -19.85
CA SER A 84 22.97 4.28 -18.54
C SER A 84 21.48 4.22 -18.18
N SER A 85 21.17 3.60 -17.03
CA SER A 85 19.80 3.54 -16.50
C SER A 85 19.32 4.88 -15.91
N LYS A 86 20.20 5.84 -15.62
CA LYS A 86 19.83 7.11 -14.96
C LYS A 86 18.89 7.98 -15.80
N HIS A 87 19.06 7.97 -17.12
CA HIS A 87 18.28 8.81 -18.04
C HIS A 87 17.42 8.02 -19.02
N PHE A 88 17.61 6.70 -19.10
CA PHE A 88 16.88 5.83 -20.00
C PHE A 88 15.68 5.18 -19.28
N ARG A 89 14.47 5.40 -19.79
CA ARG A 89 13.24 4.78 -19.28
C ARG A 89 12.74 3.74 -20.27
N LYS A 90 12.99 2.47 -19.95
CA LYS A 90 12.57 1.30 -20.76
C LYS A 90 11.06 1.37 -21.06
N GLU A 91 10.24 1.73 -20.08
CA GLU A 91 8.79 1.82 -20.22
C GLU A 91 8.36 2.82 -21.32
N LYS A 92 8.99 4.00 -21.39
CA LYS A 92 8.70 4.98 -22.45
C LYS A 92 9.07 4.45 -23.84
N ARG A 93 10.20 3.75 -23.95
CA ARG A 93 10.62 3.13 -25.21
C ARG A 93 9.65 2.04 -25.63
N ILE A 94 9.24 1.17 -24.69
CA ILE A 94 8.22 0.13 -24.95
C ILE A 94 6.89 0.74 -25.38
N GLN A 95 6.40 1.80 -24.73
CA GLN A 95 5.19 2.51 -25.16
C GLN A 95 5.29 3.04 -26.58
N LYS A 96 6.48 3.56 -27.00
CA LYS A 96 6.70 3.99 -28.37
C LYS A 96 6.59 2.80 -29.34
N VAL A 97 7.30 1.70 -29.04
CA VAL A 97 7.26 0.49 -29.88
C VAL A 97 5.85 -0.08 -30.00
N LEU A 98 5.08 -0.09 -28.90
CA LEU A 98 3.69 -0.57 -28.92
C LEU A 98 2.76 0.30 -29.77
N ARG A 99 2.98 1.61 -29.85
CA ARG A 99 2.20 2.49 -30.74
C ARG A 99 2.45 2.18 -32.21
N GLU A 100 3.66 1.77 -32.57
CA GLU A 100 4.06 1.45 -33.94
C GLU A 100 3.66 0.01 -34.30
N ARG A 101 3.85 -0.95 -33.36
CA ARG A 101 3.62 -2.38 -33.57
C ARG A 101 2.14 -2.79 -33.35
N GLY A 102 1.44 -2.14 -32.41
CA GLY A 102 0.18 -2.64 -31.85
C GLY A 102 0.39 -3.54 -30.64
N ASP A 103 -0.73 -3.93 -30.00
CA ASP A 103 -0.78 -4.70 -28.74
C ASP A 103 -1.04 -6.21 -28.95
N HIS A 104 -0.71 -6.76 -30.14
CA HIS A 104 -0.86 -8.19 -30.40
C HIS A 104 0.18 -9.04 -29.64
N PRO A 105 -0.13 -10.31 -29.27
CA PRO A 105 0.79 -11.20 -28.55
C PRO A 105 2.14 -11.40 -29.26
N GLY A 106 3.16 -11.72 -28.46
CA GLY A 106 4.51 -12.02 -28.91
C GLY A 106 5.56 -11.02 -28.45
N LEU A 107 6.81 -11.17 -28.94
CA LEU A 107 7.95 -10.34 -28.56
C LEU A 107 7.74 -8.89 -29.03
N VAL A 108 7.97 -7.94 -28.10
CA VAL A 108 7.84 -6.49 -28.36
C VAL A 108 9.21 -5.87 -28.59
N HIS A 109 10.18 -6.14 -27.71
CA HIS A 109 11.50 -5.54 -27.77
C HIS A 109 12.50 -6.27 -26.89
N ILE A 110 13.79 -6.14 -27.19
CA ILE A 110 14.88 -6.70 -26.38
C ILE A 110 15.81 -5.56 -25.97
N PHE A 111 15.97 -5.35 -24.66
CA PHE A 111 17.06 -4.53 -24.14
C PHE A 111 18.20 -5.39 -23.63
N SER A 112 19.43 -4.85 -23.71
CA SER A 112 20.57 -5.43 -23.02
C SER A 112 21.24 -4.37 -22.14
N ALA A 113 21.78 -4.78 -20.98
CA ALA A 113 22.44 -3.86 -20.04
C ALA A 113 23.50 -4.59 -19.20
N MET A 114 24.61 -3.93 -18.90
CA MET A 114 25.58 -4.41 -17.92
C MET A 114 25.10 -4.10 -16.51
N GLU A 115 24.76 -5.14 -15.75
CA GLU A 115 24.21 -4.99 -14.41
C GLU A 115 24.92 -5.91 -13.41
N SER A 116 24.78 -5.55 -12.11
CA SER A 116 25.26 -6.37 -11.02
C SER A 116 24.52 -7.70 -10.97
N CYS A 117 25.26 -8.78 -10.76
CA CYS A 117 24.72 -10.13 -10.62
C CYS A 117 25.43 -10.91 -9.51
N PRO A 118 24.75 -11.86 -8.83
CA PRO A 118 25.40 -12.85 -8.00
C PRO A 118 26.41 -13.64 -8.85
N ALA A 119 27.56 -13.92 -8.30
CA ALA A 119 28.61 -14.68 -8.96
C ALA A 119 29.37 -15.53 -7.93
N TYR A 120 30.23 -16.42 -8.42
CA TYR A 120 31.09 -17.26 -7.61
C TYR A 120 32.53 -17.13 -8.07
N LEU A 121 33.46 -17.25 -7.11
CA LEU A 121 34.89 -17.31 -7.36
C LEU A 121 35.47 -18.57 -6.75
N PRO A 122 36.33 -19.30 -7.47
CA PRO A 122 37.14 -20.38 -6.90
C PRO A 122 37.97 -19.86 -5.71
N TRP A 123 38.01 -20.61 -4.65
CA TRP A 123 38.76 -20.26 -3.44
C TRP A 123 39.38 -21.47 -2.80
N HIS A 124 40.65 -21.35 -2.41
CA HIS A 124 41.35 -22.32 -1.59
C HIS A 124 41.65 -21.70 -0.23
N ASP A 125 41.09 -22.29 0.81
CA ASP A 125 41.31 -21.88 2.18
C ASP A 125 42.54 -22.60 2.76
N LYS A 126 43.67 -21.92 2.79
CA LYS A 126 44.96 -22.49 3.25
C LYS A 126 44.89 -23.09 4.67
N PRO A 127 44.25 -22.42 5.70
CA PRO A 127 44.18 -22.96 7.02
C PRO A 127 43.41 -24.28 7.13
N SER A 128 42.32 -24.43 6.41
CA SER A 128 41.50 -25.66 6.48
C SER A 128 41.81 -26.66 5.34
N GLY A 129 42.66 -26.33 4.38
CA GLY A 129 42.97 -27.12 3.20
C GLY A 129 41.80 -27.34 2.27
N LYS A 130 40.66 -26.65 2.46
CA LYS A 130 39.43 -26.85 1.66
C LYS A 130 39.39 -25.98 0.45
N THR A 131 38.96 -26.55 -0.68
CA THR A 131 38.71 -25.84 -1.93
C THR A 131 37.21 -25.79 -2.21
N TYR A 132 36.69 -24.58 -2.45
CA TYR A 132 35.26 -24.35 -2.69
C TYR A 132 35.05 -23.08 -3.50
N VAL A 133 33.82 -22.83 -4.03
CA VAL A 133 33.50 -21.52 -4.59
C VAL A 133 33.01 -20.59 -3.49
N LYS A 134 33.48 -19.34 -3.51
CA LYS A 134 33.06 -18.27 -2.60
C LYS A 134 32.03 -17.38 -3.31
N ALA A 135 30.93 -17.05 -2.62
CA ALA A 135 29.94 -16.13 -3.14
C ALA A 135 30.50 -14.71 -3.26
N THR A 136 30.23 -14.07 -4.36
CA THR A 136 30.62 -12.70 -4.66
C THR A 136 29.54 -11.98 -5.49
N THR A 137 29.78 -10.72 -5.78
CA THR A 137 28.97 -9.92 -6.70
C THR A 137 29.83 -9.53 -7.89
N GLY A 138 29.40 -9.89 -9.08
CA GLY A 138 30.03 -9.50 -10.34
C GLY A 138 29.15 -8.58 -11.16
N LYS A 139 29.58 -8.31 -12.39
CA LYS A 139 28.79 -7.66 -13.44
C LYS A 139 28.69 -8.59 -14.65
N CYS A 140 27.49 -8.72 -15.20
CA CYS A 140 27.29 -9.46 -16.45
C CYS A 140 26.26 -8.73 -17.32
N LEU A 141 26.25 -9.10 -18.59
CA LEU A 141 25.21 -8.66 -19.51
C LEU A 141 23.87 -9.29 -19.09
N HIS A 142 22.83 -8.49 -19.06
CA HIS A 142 21.47 -8.95 -18.86
C HIS A 142 20.65 -8.64 -20.09
N TYR A 143 19.80 -9.56 -20.52
CA TYR A 143 18.79 -9.31 -21.53
C TYR A 143 17.44 -9.11 -20.85
N TYR A 144 16.63 -8.18 -21.39
CA TYR A 144 15.25 -7.92 -21.00
C TYR A 144 14.37 -8.20 -22.20
N PHE A 145 13.69 -9.33 -22.21
CA PHE A 145 12.72 -9.68 -23.23
C PHE A 145 11.37 -9.11 -22.83
N TYR A 146 10.91 -8.06 -23.51
CA TYR A 146 9.57 -7.52 -23.37
C TYR A 146 8.66 -8.19 -24.38
N PHE A 147 7.55 -8.74 -23.92
CA PHE A 147 6.58 -9.45 -24.75
C PHE A 147 5.16 -9.29 -24.22
N ILE A 148 4.17 -9.47 -25.08
CA ILE A 148 2.76 -9.56 -24.70
C ILE A 148 2.37 -11.03 -24.67
N ASP A 149 1.97 -11.50 -23.49
CA ASP A 149 1.31 -12.78 -23.28
C ASP A 149 -0.21 -12.60 -23.38
N GLU A 150 -0.91 -13.57 -23.95
CA GLU A 150 -2.35 -13.53 -24.19
C GLU A 150 -3.17 -13.34 -22.92
N ASP A 151 -2.72 -13.95 -21.81
CA ASP A 151 -3.42 -13.85 -20.51
C ASP A 151 -2.85 -12.75 -19.63
N LEU A 152 -1.52 -12.61 -19.55
CA LEU A 152 -0.85 -11.69 -18.62
C LEU A 152 -0.67 -10.27 -19.16
N GLY A 153 -0.89 -10.08 -20.48
CA GLY A 153 -0.62 -8.82 -21.16
C GLY A 153 0.88 -8.52 -21.26
N LEU A 154 1.28 -7.27 -21.14
CA LEU A 154 2.67 -6.85 -21.25
C LEU A 154 3.50 -7.34 -20.06
N CYS A 155 4.50 -8.17 -20.35
CA CYS A 155 5.43 -8.78 -19.42
C CYS A 155 6.87 -8.49 -19.80
N TYR A 156 7.80 -8.72 -18.88
CA TYR A 156 9.20 -8.92 -19.25
C TYR A 156 9.85 -10.07 -18.46
N LEU A 157 10.82 -10.73 -19.10
CA LEU A 157 11.76 -11.63 -18.45
C LEU A 157 13.17 -11.04 -18.53
N ARG A 158 13.82 -10.85 -17.38
CA ARG A 158 15.23 -10.45 -17.26
C ARG A 158 16.10 -11.69 -17.09
N VAL A 159 17.04 -11.86 -18.00
CA VAL A 159 17.91 -13.05 -18.09
C VAL A 159 19.37 -12.59 -17.96
N PRO A 160 20.10 -12.99 -16.90
CA PRO A 160 21.55 -12.75 -16.79
C PRO A 160 22.30 -13.74 -17.68
N THR A 161 23.45 -13.31 -18.22
CA THR A 161 24.34 -14.18 -19.02
C THR A 161 25.34 -14.96 -18.17
N TRP A 162 25.24 -14.91 -16.84
CA TRP A 162 26.21 -15.55 -15.94
C TRP A 162 25.52 -16.35 -14.85
N ALA A 163 26.13 -17.49 -14.46
CA ALA A 163 25.66 -18.31 -13.37
C ALA A 163 25.65 -17.51 -12.05
N PRO A 164 24.61 -17.68 -11.23
CA PRO A 164 23.61 -18.76 -11.18
C PRO A 164 22.35 -18.56 -12.03
N PHE A 165 22.36 -17.75 -13.07
CA PHE A 165 21.25 -17.50 -14.01
C PHE A 165 19.91 -17.20 -13.31
N ARG A 166 19.94 -16.29 -12.35
CA ARG A 166 18.74 -15.90 -11.58
C ARG A 166 17.84 -15.03 -12.44
N LEU A 167 16.71 -15.56 -12.85
CA LEU A 167 15.71 -14.86 -13.67
C LEU A 167 14.88 -13.88 -12.83
N GLN A 168 14.33 -12.86 -13.49
CA GLN A 168 13.33 -11.97 -12.93
C GLN A 168 12.21 -11.77 -13.93
N PHE A 169 11.01 -12.19 -13.56
CA PHE A 169 9.80 -12.03 -14.35
C PHE A 169 8.92 -10.95 -13.76
N TYR A 170 8.33 -10.14 -14.61
CA TYR A 170 7.40 -9.09 -14.25
C TYR A 170 6.11 -9.23 -15.04
N PHE A 171 4.99 -9.04 -14.35
CA PHE A 171 3.70 -8.78 -14.98
C PHE A 171 2.91 -7.75 -14.15
N ASN A 172 1.88 -7.14 -14.78
CA ASN A 172 0.96 -6.21 -14.14
C ASN A 172 -0.42 -6.87 -14.02
N GLY A 173 -0.98 -6.89 -12.81
CA GLY A 173 -2.27 -7.52 -12.55
C GLY A 173 -3.45 -6.81 -13.22
N HIS A 174 -3.38 -5.47 -13.44
CA HIS A 174 -4.41 -4.76 -14.21
C HIS A 174 -4.42 -5.18 -15.68
N ASN A 175 -3.23 -5.40 -16.28
CA ASN A 175 -3.14 -5.91 -17.66
C ASN A 175 -3.69 -7.33 -17.77
N TRP A 176 -3.35 -8.20 -16.80
CA TRP A 176 -3.93 -9.54 -16.71
C TRP A 176 -5.46 -9.47 -16.59
N LEU A 177 -5.99 -8.63 -15.70
CA LEU A 177 -7.42 -8.46 -15.53
C LEU A 177 -8.08 -7.93 -16.81
N ALA A 178 -7.46 -6.97 -17.50
CA ALA A 178 -7.95 -6.45 -18.77
C ALA A 178 -8.07 -7.56 -19.84
N SER A 179 -7.08 -8.48 -19.92
CA SER A 179 -7.16 -9.65 -20.80
C SER A 179 -8.33 -10.58 -20.43
N GLN A 180 -8.54 -10.83 -19.14
CA GLN A 180 -9.66 -11.63 -18.65
C GLN A 180 -11.04 -11.02 -18.95
N LEU A 181 -11.17 -9.69 -18.82
CA LEU A 181 -12.39 -8.96 -19.14
C LEU A 181 -12.68 -8.98 -20.65
N LYS A 182 -11.64 -8.74 -21.48
CA LYS A 182 -11.75 -8.84 -22.96
C LYS A 182 -12.26 -10.22 -23.41
N GLN A 183 -11.70 -11.30 -22.85
CA GLN A 183 -12.10 -12.68 -23.18
C GLN A 183 -13.57 -12.97 -22.83
N ARG A 184 -14.15 -12.22 -21.89
CA ARG A 184 -15.55 -12.38 -21.44
C ARG A 184 -16.50 -11.35 -22.05
N GLY A 185 -16.01 -10.45 -22.93
CA GLY A 185 -16.81 -9.41 -23.55
C GLY A 185 -17.28 -8.32 -22.59
N ILE A 186 -16.62 -8.14 -21.45
CA ILE A 186 -16.93 -7.08 -20.46
C ILE A 186 -16.22 -5.79 -20.90
N GLY A 187 -16.98 -4.73 -21.10
CA GLY A 187 -16.47 -3.43 -21.52
C GLY A 187 -15.72 -2.72 -20.39
N PHE A 188 -14.63 -2.04 -20.74
CA PHE A 188 -13.86 -1.22 -19.79
C PHE A 188 -13.05 -0.15 -20.53
N GLU A 189 -12.69 0.90 -19.80
CA GLU A 189 -11.72 1.92 -20.23
C GLU A 189 -10.50 1.84 -19.32
N LEU A 190 -9.32 1.55 -19.90
CA LEU A 190 -8.06 1.42 -19.20
C LEU A 190 -7.09 2.50 -19.65
N LEU A 191 -6.54 3.27 -18.71
CA LEU A 191 -5.47 4.24 -18.96
C LEU A 191 -4.25 3.85 -18.15
N ASP A 192 -3.16 3.48 -18.83
CA ASP A 192 -1.95 2.92 -18.22
C ASP A 192 -2.32 1.67 -17.37
N ASN A 193 -2.14 1.71 -16.05
CA ASN A 193 -2.56 0.65 -15.12
C ASN A 193 -3.70 1.14 -14.20
N ALA A 194 -4.71 1.82 -14.74
CA ALA A 194 -5.91 2.18 -13.98
C ALA A 194 -7.16 2.05 -14.85
N PHE A 195 -8.15 1.35 -14.35
CA PHE A 195 -9.48 1.31 -14.96
C PHE A 195 -10.22 2.61 -14.61
N LEU A 196 -10.69 3.32 -15.63
CA LEU A 196 -11.46 4.55 -15.48
C LEU A 196 -12.96 4.29 -15.50
N ARG A 197 -13.38 3.26 -16.25
CA ARG A 197 -14.75 2.77 -16.35
C ARG A 197 -14.74 1.26 -16.55
N MET A 198 -15.83 0.63 -16.16
CA MET A 198 -16.03 -0.81 -16.32
C MET A 198 -17.53 -1.11 -16.20
N ASP A 199 -18.01 -2.03 -17.03
CA ASP A 199 -19.43 -2.40 -17.03
C ASP A 199 -19.84 -3.10 -15.71
N ASP A 200 -18.92 -3.89 -15.11
CA ASP A 200 -19.18 -4.63 -13.88
C ASP A 200 -17.93 -4.76 -13.00
N PHE A 201 -17.85 -3.92 -11.97
CA PHE A 201 -16.76 -3.96 -10.98
C PHE A 201 -16.82 -5.18 -10.05
N GLU A 202 -18.01 -5.76 -9.83
CA GLU A 202 -18.14 -6.92 -8.94
C GLU A 202 -17.58 -8.17 -9.61
N VAL A 203 -17.94 -8.40 -10.87
CA VAL A 203 -17.37 -9.48 -11.69
C VAL A 203 -15.85 -9.29 -11.84
N ALA A 204 -15.38 -8.06 -12.06
CA ALA A 204 -13.95 -7.78 -12.15
C ALA A 204 -13.19 -8.12 -10.85
N ASN A 205 -13.75 -7.80 -9.70
CA ASN A 205 -13.15 -8.18 -8.40
C ASN A 205 -13.11 -9.69 -8.20
N GLN A 206 -14.17 -10.41 -8.61
CA GLN A 206 -14.20 -11.87 -8.56
C GLN A 206 -13.12 -12.48 -9.47
N LEU A 207 -12.97 -11.96 -10.68
CA LEU A 207 -11.91 -12.38 -11.61
C LEU A 207 -10.52 -12.06 -11.05
N ALA A 208 -10.31 -10.86 -10.52
CA ALA A 208 -9.04 -10.46 -9.93
C ALA A 208 -8.59 -11.37 -8.77
N ALA A 209 -9.54 -12.03 -8.10
CA ALA A 209 -9.26 -13.00 -7.04
C ALA A 209 -8.91 -14.40 -7.56
N GLN A 210 -9.10 -14.68 -8.84
CA GLN A 210 -9.01 -16.04 -9.43
C GLN A 210 -7.76 -16.28 -10.29
N LEU A 211 -6.63 -15.60 -9.99
CA LEU A 211 -5.37 -15.84 -10.71
C LEU A 211 -4.95 -17.32 -10.57
N ASP A 212 -4.94 -18.05 -11.70
CA ASP A 212 -4.50 -19.44 -11.71
C ASP A 212 -2.99 -19.55 -11.57
N LEU A 213 -2.56 -19.95 -10.37
CA LEU A 213 -1.14 -20.06 -10.02
C LEU A 213 -0.46 -21.30 -10.64
N ARG A 214 -1.23 -22.34 -11.06
CA ARG A 214 -0.67 -23.48 -11.76
C ARG A 214 -0.39 -23.11 -13.22
N GLN A 215 -1.33 -22.42 -13.86
CA GLN A 215 -1.13 -21.89 -15.20
C GLN A 215 0.01 -20.86 -15.22
N LEU A 216 0.06 -19.96 -14.25
CA LEU A 216 1.19 -19.02 -14.10
C LEU A 216 2.52 -19.74 -13.97
N HIS A 217 2.61 -20.81 -13.16
CA HIS A 217 3.84 -21.60 -13.01
C HIS A 217 4.26 -22.23 -14.34
N ALA A 218 3.34 -22.86 -15.05
CA ALA A 218 3.62 -23.47 -16.36
C ALA A 218 4.11 -22.43 -17.38
N LYS A 219 3.51 -21.23 -17.42
CA LYS A 219 3.96 -20.12 -18.27
C LYS A 219 5.37 -19.66 -17.90
N LEU A 220 5.69 -19.53 -16.61
CA LEU A 220 7.02 -19.14 -16.13
C LEU A 220 8.08 -20.16 -16.57
N ASP A 221 7.81 -21.45 -16.45
CA ASP A 221 8.71 -22.51 -16.94
C ASP A 221 8.86 -22.44 -18.47
N HIS A 222 7.77 -22.22 -19.20
CA HIS A 222 7.82 -22.05 -20.66
C HIS A 222 8.69 -20.85 -21.06
N PHE A 223 8.51 -19.68 -20.45
CA PHE A 223 9.34 -18.49 -20.73
C PHE A 223 10.80 -18.70 -20.35
N ALA A 224 11.08 -19.42 -19.24
CA ALA A 224 12.44 -19.77 -18.87
C ALA A 224 13.10 -20.67 -19.93
N HIS A 225 12.40 -21.68 -20.44
CA HIS A 225 12.89 -22.54 -21.54
C HIS A 225 13.17 -21.72 -22.81
N GLN A 226 12.27 -20.85 -23.20
CA GLN A 226 12.38 -20.04 -24.39
C GLN A 226 13.54 -19.06 -24.34
N TYR A 227 13.69 -18.33 -23.23
CA TYR A 227 14.62 -17.18 -23.13
C TYR A 227 15.91 -17.50 -22.38
N CYS A 228 15.99 -18.60 -21.61
CA CYS A 228 17.18 -19.03 -20.87
C CYS A 228 17.32 -20.56 -20.90
N PRO A 229 17.64 -21.17 -22.05
CA PRO A 229 17.63 -22.62 -22.24
C PRO A 229 18.68 -23.38 -21.42
N VAL A 230 19.71 -22.73 -20.93
CA VAL A 230 20.86 -23.35 -20.24
C VAL A 230 20.48 -24.18 -19.01
N ILE A 231 19.43 -23.86 -18.31
CA ILE A 231 19.02 -24.60 -17.10
C ILE A 231 18.28 -25.90 -17.49
N PRO A 232 17.30 -25.86 -18.41
CA PRO A 232 16.75 -27.09 -18.99
C PRO A 232 17.78 -28.00 -19.67
N ASP A 233 18.70 -27.42 -20.44
CA ASP A 233 19.77 -28.17 -21.12
C ASP A 233 20.64 -28.99 -20.12
N LEU A 234 20.74 -28.53 -18.85
CA LEU A 234 21.42 -29.20 -17.75
C LEU A 234 20.49 -30.11 -16.91
N ASN A 235 19.27 -30.39 -17.37
CA ASN A 235 18.24 -31.15 -16.62
C ASN A 235 17.92 -30.54 -15.25
N LEU A 236 18.07 -29.23 -15.11
CA LEU A 236 17.74 -28.48 -13.90
C LEU A 236 16.39 -27.76 -14.06
N ARG A 237 15.76 -27.42 -12.93
CA ARG A 237 14.47 -26.71 -12.90
C ARG A 237 14.57 -25.45 -12.09
N TYR A 238 13.81 -24.44 -12.51
CA TYR A 238 13.63 -23.23 -11.74
C TYR A 238 12.63 -23.42 -10.59
N ASN A 239 12.95 -22.83 -9.45
CA ASN A 239 12.00 -22.58 -8.38
C ASN A 239 11.58 -21.11 -8.44
N TRP A 240 10.29 -20.87 -8.46
CA TRP A 240 9.73 -19.54 -8.59
C TRP A 240 9.32 -18.96 -7.24
N SER A 241 9.83 -17.76 -6.94
CA SER A 241 9.62 -17.08 -5.68
C SER A 241 9.17 -15.64 -5.89
N ILE A 242 8.25 -15.15 -5.05
CA ILE A 242 7.82 -13.76 -5.06
C ILE A 242 8.97 -12.88 -4.55
N MET A 243 9.43 -11.95 -5.36
CA MET A 243 10.42 -10.94 -5.02
C MET A 243 9.74 -9.65 -4.51
N GLN A 244 8.71 -9.21 -5.23
CA GLN A 244 7.91 -8.03 -4.90
C GLN A 244 6.46 -8.25 -5.32
N ALA A 245 5.53 -7.73 -4.53
CA ALA A 245 4.13 -7.64 -4.90
C ALA A 245 3.56 -6.29 -4.49
N GLU A 246 2.76 -5.69 -5.36
CA GLU A 246 1.96 -4.50 -5.09
C GLU A 246 0.49 -4.86 -5.31
N TYR A 247 -0.35 -4.53 -4.33
CA TYR A 247 -1.79 -4.79 -4.39
C TYR A 247 -2.55 -3.50 -4.20
N ALA A 248 -3.35 -3.14 -5.18
CA ALA A 248 -4.10 -1.90 -5.25
C ALA A 248 -5.56 -2.08 -4.83
N THR A 249 -6.09 -1.04 -4.22
CA THR A 249 -7.52 -0.77 -4.03
C THR A 249 -7.80 0.58 -4.65
N ASP A 250 -8.54 0.59 -5.74
CA ASP A 250 -8.88 1.76 -6.53
C ASP A 250 -10.32 2.17 -6.28
N LEU A 251 -10.54 3.39 -5.78
CA LEU A 251 -11.84 4.04 -5.77
C LEU A 251 -11.92 4.90 -7.03
N VAL A 252 -12.74 4.48 -7.99
CA VAL A 252 -12.88 5.15 -9.30
C VAL A 252 -14.04 6.13 -9.23
N PHE A 253 -13.76 7.42 -9.44
CA PHE A 253 -14.75 8.47 -9.36
C PHE A 253 -15.35 8.79 -10.75
N LYS A 254 -16.64 9.08 -10.81
CA LYS A 254 -17.34 9.53 -12.04
C LYS A 254 -16.81 10.88 -12.55
N ARG A 255 -16.32 11.73 -11.63
CA ARG A 255 -15.92 13.11 -11.93
C ARG A 255 -14.64 13.47 -11.19
N GLN A 256 -13.67 14.03 -11.92
CA GLN A 256 -12.40 14.49 -11.33
C GLN A 256 -12.61 15.52 -10.21
N ARG A 257 -13.56 16.43 -10.36
CA ARG A 257 -13.85 17.49 -9.37
C ARG A 257 -14.18 16.94 -7.98
N THR A 258 -14.82 15.76 -7.89
CA THR A 258 -15.16 15.16 -6.60
C THR A 258 -13.90 14.75 -5.83
N LEU A 259 -12.96 14.07 -6.47
CA LEU A 259 -11.70 13.68 -5.85
C LEU A 259 -10.83 14.92 -5.53
N GLN A 260 -10.73 15.86 -6.46
CA GLN A 260 -9.95 17.09 -6.29
C GLN A 260 -10.43 17.97 -5.12
N ALA A 261 -11.73 17.93 -4.81
CA ALA A 261 -12.33 18.75 -3.74
C ALA A 261 -11.89 18.30 -2.33
N PHE A 262 -11.74 16.99 -2.09
CA PHE A 262 -11.46 16.50 -0.73
C PHE A 262 -10.03 15.94 -0.55
N TYR A 263 -9.41 15.40 -1.60
CA TYR A 263 -8.12 14.72 -1.52
C TYR A 263 -6.98 15.60 -0.91
N PRO A 264 -6.82 16.88 -1.29
CA PRO A 264 -5.77 17.72 -0.70
C PRO A 264 -5.89 17.86 0.81
N ARG A 265 -7.10 18.14 1.32
CA ARG A 265 -7.37 18.28 2.75
C ARG A 265 -7.16 16.97 3.51
N LEU A 266 -7.63 15.86 2.92
CA LEU A 266 -7.43 14.53 3.48
C LEU A 266 -5.94 14.23 3.64
N LEU A 267 -5.14 14.54 2.63
CA LEU A 267 -3.70 14.31 2.63
C LEU A 267 -2.98 15.14 3.69
N GLU A 268 -3.29 16.43 3.80
CA GLU A 268 -2.73 17.33 4.82
C GLU A 268 -3.01 16.82 6.24
N THR A 269 -4.23 16.34 6.48
CA THR A 269 -4.60 15.76 7.78
C THR A 269 -3.86 14.46 8.05
N LEU A 270 -3.75 13.56 7.06
CA LEU A 270 -3.07 12.27 7.19
C LEU A 270 -1.58 12.41 7.53
N ILE A 271 -0.90 13.42 6.98
CA ILE A 271 0.51 13.70 7.27
C ILE A 271 0.73 13.91 8.77
N GLN A 272 -0.21 14.54 9.47
CA GLN A 272 -0.13 14.85 10.89
C GLN A 272 -0.76 13.76 11.77
N ALA A 273 -1.79 13.07 11.28
CA ALA A 273 -2.61 12.16 12.08
C ALA A 273 -2.00 10.76 12.23
N VAL A 274 -1.31 10.24 11.21
CA VAL A 274 -0.82 8.86 11.20
C VAL A 274 0.42 8.69 12.07
N LYS A 275 0.28 7.90 13.12
CA LYS A 275 1.35 7.55 14.07
C LYS A 275 1.99 6.19 13.72
N PRO A 276 3.20 5.88 14.22
CA PRO A 276 3.85 4.58 14.01
C PRO A 276 2.97 3.38 14.40
N VAL A 277 2.18 3.50 15.46
CA VAL A 277 1.27 2.44 15.93
C VAL A 277 0.16 2.18 14.91
N ASP A 278 -0.34 3.23 14.25
CA ASP A 278 -1.37 3.11 13.23
C ASP A 278 -0.85 2.35 12.01
N ILE A 279 0.40 2.64 11.59
CA ILE A 279 1.07 1.92 10.48
C ILE A 279 1.14 0.41 10.78
N ALA A 280 1.55 0.04 11.99
CA ALA A 280 1.57 -1.36 12.39
C ALA A 280 0.16 -1.98 12.33
N THR A 281 -0.85 -1.25 12.82
CA THR A 281 -2.27 -1.66 12.80
C THR A 281 -2.78 -1.86 11.37
N PHE A 282 -2.45 -0.96 10.43
CA PHE A 282 -2.83 -1.10 9.02
C PHE A 282 -2.29 -2.42 8.45
N LEU A 283 -1.06 -2.79 8.81
CA LEU A 283 -0.41 -4.01 8.35
C LEU A 283 -0.79 -5.26 9.18
N GLY A 284 -1.77 -5.15 10.09
CA GLY A 284 -2.22 -6.26 10.93
C GLY A 284 -1.18 -6.72 11.94
N ARG A 285 -0.33 -5.80 12.43
CA ARG A 285 0.73 -6.09 13.41
C ARG A 285 0.58 -5.22 14.65
N LYS A 286 1.14 -5.72 15.75
CA LYS A 286 1.36 -4.91 16.96
C LYS A 286 2.78 -4.35 16.92
N LEU A 287 2.92 -3.07 17.23
CA LEU A 287 4.24 -2.47 17.43
C LEU A 287 4.77 -2.87 18.80
N HIS A 288 5.97 -3.47 18.81
CA HIS A 288 6.69 -3.82 20.03
C HIS A 288 7.81 -2.81 20.27
N GLY A 289 8.13 -2.51 21.54
CA GLY A 289 9.18 -1.55 21.90
C GLY A 289 10.57 -1.88 21.33
N ASN A 290 10.84 -3.15 21.05
CA ASN A 290 12.11 -3.62 20.48
C ASN A 290 12.11 -3.66 18.92
N TYR A 291 11.16 -2.99 18.25
CA TYR A 291 11.16 -2.94 16.80
C TYR A 291 12.31 -2.05 16.31
N GLN A 292 13.23 -2.61 15.51
CA GLN A 292 14.43 -1.93 15.01
C GLN A 292 14.36 -1.64 13.49
N GLY A 293 13.27 -2.01 12.83
CA GLY A 293 13.11 -1.77 11.40
C GLY A 293 12.71 -0.32 11.08
N GLU A 294 12.85 0.07 9.81
CA GLU A 294 12.34 1.38 9.33
C GLU A 294 10.84 1.49 9.61
N LEU A 295 10.41 2.60 10.21
CA LEU A 295 9.01 2.89 10.52
C LEU A 295 8.78 4.39 10.43
N GLY A 296 7.90 4.81 9.54
CA GLY A 296 7.61 6.24 9.39
C GLY A 296 6.75 6.59 8.19
N ASN A 297 6.49 7.88 8.07
CA ASN A 297 5.70 8.49 7.01
C ASN A 297 6.61 9.27 6.06
N ARG A 298 6.29 9.22 4.76
CA ARG A 298 6.92 10.06 3.76
C ARG A 298 5.85 10.70 2.89
N PHE A 299 5.92 12.00 2.75
CA PHE A 299 5.12 12.77 1.81
C PHE A 299 5.96 13.09 0.56
N GLU A 300 5.36 12.92 -0.62
CA GLU A 300 6.03 13.18 -1.89
C GLU A 300 5.13 14.00 -2.82
N LEU A 301 5.68 15.12 -3.31
CA LEU A 301 5.16 15.81 -4.48
C LEU A 301 5.70 15.11 -5.72
N ARG A 302 4.82 14.78 -6.65
CA ARG A 302 5.17 14.17 -7.93
C ARG A 302 4.65 15.01 -9.07
N TRP A 303 5.19 14.79 -10.27
CA TRP A 303 4.70 15.41 -11.49
C TRP A 303 3.18 15.16 -11.72
N LEU A 304 2.71 13.97 -11.37
CA LEU A 304 1.32 13.53 -11.55
C LEU A 304 0.49 13.56 -10.26
N GLY A 305 0.84 14.40 -9.27
CA GLY A 305 0.04 14.53 -8.06
C GLY A 305 0.81 14.34 -6.75
N ARG A 306 0.08 14.19 -5.66
CA ARG A 306 0.63 14.08 -4.30
C ARG A 306 0.46 12.66 -3.78
N ARG A 307 1.49 12.13 -3.09
CA ARG A 307 1.48 10.80 -2.51
C ARG A 307 1.90 10.83 -1.06
N ILE A 308 1.19 10.08 -0.20
CA ILE A 308 1.66 9.70 1.12
C ILE A 308 2.10 8.23 1.11
N ARG A 309 3.17 7.92 1.82
CA ARG A 309 3.70 6.58 1.99
C ARG A 309 3.97 6.32 3.46
N HIS A 310 3.43 5.22 3.97
CA HIS A 310 3.66 4.69 5.30
C HIS A 310 4.55 3.45 5.17
N GLN A 311 5.70 3.45 5.84
CA GLN A 311 6.70 2.39 5.73
C GLN A 311 6.82 1.63 7.04
N MET A 312 6.86 0.29 6.99
CA MET A 312 7.25 -0.58 8.09
C MET A 312 8.12 -1.71 7.57
N GLY A 313 9.44 -1.60 7.76
CA GLY A 313 10.42 -2.54 7.23
C GLY A 313 10.26 -2.76 5.71
N PRO A 314 10.07 -4.00 5.25
CA PRO A 314 9.97 -4.31 3.83
C PRO A 314 8.60 -4.02 3.22
N VAL A 315 7.65 -3.45 3.97
CA VAL A 315 6.28 -3.19 3.51
C VAL A 315 6.01 -1.69 3.52
N ALA A 316 5.40 -1.20 2.46
CA ALA A 316 4.92 0.17 2.36
C ALA A 316 3.44 0.19 1.96
N LEU A 317 2.66 1.03 2.61
CA LEU A 317 1.31 1.37 2.23
C LEU A 317 1.31 2.80 1.68
N LYS A 318 0.77 2.98 0.50
CA LYS A 318 0.75 4.26 -0.23
C LYS A 318 -0.68 4.66 -0.50
N MET A 319 -0.94 5.97 -0.52
CA MET A 319 -2.18 6.53 -1.05
C MET A 319 -1.84 7.69 -1.98
N TYR A 320 -2.45 7.72 -3.14
CA TYR A 320 -2.25 8.77 -4.14
C TYR A 320 -3.45 8.87 -5.08
N ASP A 321 -3.61 10.05 -5.65
CA ASP A 321 -4.51 10.28 -6.76
C ASP A 321 -3.85 9.87 -8.08
N LYS A 322 -4.58 9.18 -8.94
CA LYS A 322 -4.14 8.80 -10.26
C LYS A 322 -5.09 9.42 -11.29
N PHE A 323 -4.53 10.23 -12.19
CA PHE A 323 -5.27 10.98 -13.22
C PHE A 323 -6.38 11.89 -12.67
N ASN A 324 -6.30 12.28 -11.38
CA ASN A 324 -7.32 13.06 -10.66
C ASN A 324 -8.72 12.40 -10.62
N ILE A 325 -8.83 11.13 -10.94
CA ILE A 325 -10.10 10.40 -10.99
C ILE A 325 -10.10 9.09 -10.18
N VAL A 326 -8.94 8.50 -9.94
CA VAL A 326 -8.80 7.28 -9.13
C VAL A 326 -8.05 7.59 -7.85
N LEU A 327 -8.66 7.33 -6.70
CA LEU A 327 -7.97 7.28 -5.41
C LEU A 327 -7.43 5.88 -5.21
N ARG A 328 -6.11 5.72 -5.34
CA ARG A 328 -5.44 4.43 -5.16
C ARG A 328 -4.82 4.30 -3.78
N ILE A 329 -5.18 3.24 -3.09
CA ILE A 329 -4.51 2.74 -1.88
C ILE A 329 -3.76 1.49 -2.30
N GLU A 330 -2.45 1.44 -2.06
CA GLU A 330 -1.59 0.38 -2.56
C GLU A 330 -0.63 -0.10 -1.49
N THR A 331 -0.65 -1.39 -1.19
CA THR A 331 0.35 -2.01 -0.33
C THR A 331 1.42 -2.67 -1.18
N THR A 332 2.68 -2.23 -1.01
CA THR A 332 3.88 -2.79 -1.63
C THR A 332 4.61 -3.67 -0.63
N LEU A 333 4.98 -4.87 -1.04
CA LEU A 333 5.71 -5.85 -0.24
C LEU A 333 6.98 -6.28 -0.98
N ASN A 334 8.15 -6.17 -0.32
CA ASN A 334 9.46 -6.61 -0.85
C ASN A 334 9.96 -7.89 -0.18
N GLN A 335 9.30 -8.37 0.86
CA GLN A 335 9.67 -9.60 1.58
C GLN A 335 8.43 -10.30 2.11
N VAL A 336 8.02 -11.39 1.44
CA VAL A 336 6.79 -12.13 1.74
C VAL A 336 6.75 -12.67 3.18
N SER A 337 7.90 -13.10 3.71
CA SER A 337 8.02 -13.62 5.08
C SER A 337 7.76 -12.59 6.19
N PHE A 338 7.57 -11.31 5.84
CA PHE A 338 7.10 -10.29 6.78
C PHE A 338 5.70 -10.63 7.30
N PHE A 339 4.82 -11.16 6.47
CA PHE A 339 3.50 -11.64 6.90
C PHE A 339 3.56 -13.09 7.38
N LYS A 340 2.66 -13.44 8.29
CA LYS A 340 2.49 -14.80 8.80
C LYS A 340 1.21 -15.42 8.26
N GLN A 341 1.24 -16.74 8.08
CA GLN A 341 0.10 -17.55 7.68
C GLN A 341 -0.02 -18.75 8.62
N TYR A 342 -1.24 -19.16 8.94
CA TYR A 342 -1.49 -20.41 9.64
C TYR A 342 -1.27 -21.55 8.65
N ARG A 343 -0.20 -22.32 8.83
CA ARG A 343 0.21 -23.36 7.88
C ARG A 343 0.95 -24.48 8.55
N GLN A 344 1.06 -25.61 7.85
CA GLN A 344 1.90 -26.72 8.21
C GLN A 344 3.39 -26.33 8.16
N VAL A 345 4.10 -26.61 9.24
CA VAL A 345 5.53 -26.40 9.37
C VAL A 345 6.18 -27.76 9.60
N HIS A 346 7.22 -28.05 8.83
CA HIS A 346 8.07 -29.22 9.03
C HIS A 346 9.20 -28.87 9.97
N HIS A 347 9.40 -29.67 10.98
CA HIS A 347 10.46 -29.52 11.95
C HIS A 347 11.69 -30.35 11.55
N ARG A 348 12.84 -30.07 12.16
CA ARG A 348 14.09 -30.77 11.85
C ARG A 348 14.09 -32.25 12.27
N ASP A 349 13.26 -32.61 13.24
CA ASP A 349 13.03 -33.99 13.71
C ASP A 349 12.09 -34.80 12.81
N GLY A 350 11.65 -34.23 11.67
CA GLY A 350 10.71 -34.83 10.75
C GLY A 350 9.24 -34.69 11.13
N SER A 351 8.93 -34.16 12.31
CA SER A 351 7.56 -33.90 12.73
C SER A 351 6.92 -32.73 11.98
N THR A 352 5.60 -32.65 11.99
CA THR A 352 4.86 -31.53 11.39
C THR A 352 3.86 -30.95 12.38
N SER A 353 3.67 -29.63 12.36
CA SER A 353 2.66 -28.96 13.16
C SER A 353 1.97 -27.83 12.38
N MET A 354 0.69 -27.60 12.69
CA MET A 354 -0.04 -26.43 12.20
C MET A 354 0.21 -25.25 13.12
N ARG A 355 0.76 -24.15 12.60
CA ARG A 355 1.04 -22.95 13.40
C ARG A 355 1.14 -21.69 12.55
N TRP A 356 1.02 -20.54 13.20
CA TRP A 356 1.35 -19.25 12.59
C TRP A 356 2.87 -19.16 12.31
N ALA A 357 3.23 -19.18 11.04
CA ALA A 357 4.62 -19.13 10.59
C ALA A 357 4.78 -18.11 9.46
N PRO A 358 5.99 -17.57 9.23
CA PRO A 358 6.26 -16.70 8.09
C PRO A 358 5.75 -17.32 6.79
N MET A 359 5.10 -16.51 5.96
CA MET A 359 4.59 -16.95 4.66
C MET A 359 5.74 -17.40 3.77
N LYS A 360 5.57 -18.52 3.03
CA LYS A 360 6.58 -19.03 2.11
C LYS A 360 6.76 -18.08 0.92
N LYS A 361 7.97 -17.97 0.39
CA LYS A 361 8.26 -17.09 -0.76
C LYS A 361 7.76 -17.64 -2.11
N THR A 362 7.26 -18.86 -2.18
CA THR A 362 6.77 -19.48 -3.43
C THR A 362 5.66 -18.65 -4.07
N ILE A 363 5.52 -18.72 -5.40
CA ILE A 363 4.45 -18.05 -6.15
C ILE A 363 3.04 -18.48 -5.69
N TYR A 364 2.88 -19.69 -5.17
CA TYR A 364 1.61 -20.17 -4.60
C TYR A 364 1.14 -19.36 -3.38
N SER A 365 2.03 -18.56 -2.80
CA SER A 365 1.65 -17.62 -1.73
C SER A 365 0.94 -16.37 -2.25
N LEU A 366 0.84 -16.14 -3.57
CA LEU A 366 0.09 -14.99 -4.11
C LEU A 366 -1.37 -15.01 -3.66
N ALA A 367 -2.05 -16.15 -3.63
CA ALA A 367 -3.44 -16.23 -3.20
C ALA A 367 -3.65 -15.79 -1.73
N PRO A 368 -3.01 -16.38 -0.70
CA PRO A 368 -3.16 -15.92 0.67
C PRO A 368 -2.54 -14.53 0.92
N LEU A 369 -1.57 -14.11 0.11
CA LEU A 369 -0.99 -12.78 0.17
C LEU A 369 -2.00 -11.72 -0.29
N GLN A 370 -2.78 -11.98 -1.32
CA GLN A 370 -3.86 -11.11 -1.80
C GLN A 370 -4.81 -10.73 -0.67
N GLU A 371 -5.33 -11.71 0.07
CA GLU A 371 -6.22 -11.48 1.22
C GLU A 371 -5.55 -10.60 2.28
N THR A 372 -4.28 -10.87 2.57
CA THR A 372 -3.50 -10.11 3.57
C THR A 372 -3.31 -8.64 3.15
N LEU A 373 -2.97 -8.39 1.88
CA LEU A 373 -2.75 -7.05 1.34
C LEU A 373 -4.06 -6.28 1.19
N LEU A 374 -5.14 -6.96 0.75
CA LEU A 374 -6.48 -6.38 0.71
C LEU A 374 -6.93 -5.93 2.10
N ALA A 375 -6.76 -6.79 3.11
CA ALA A 375 -7.10 -6.45 4.49
C ALA A 375 -6.28 -5.26 5.02
N ALA A 376 -5.03 -5.11 4.60
CA ALA A 376 -4.21 -3.92 4.93
C ALA A 376 -4.78 -2.65 4.29
N ASN A 377 -5.10 -2.69 3.00
CA ASN A 377 -5.71 -1.57 2.29
C ASN A 377 -7.08 -1.19 2.90
N GLN A 378 -7.90 -2.17 3.28
CA GLN A 378 -9.20 -1.93 3.91
C GLN A 378 -9.09 -1.29 5.30
N ARG A 379 -8.13 -1.73 6.14
CA ARG A 379 -7.88 -1.09 7.45
C ARG A 379 -7.44 0.36 7.28
N TYR A 380 -6.59 0.63 6.30
CA TYR A 380 -6.17 1.99 5.98
C TYR A 380 -7.33 2.83 5.44
N LEU A 381 -8.13 2.30 4.51
CA LEU A 381 -9.31 2.97 3.98
C LEU A 381 -10.30 3.34 5.10
N LYS A 382 -10.49 2.43 6.07
CA LYS A 382 -11.32 2.70 7.25
C LYS A 382 -10.77 3.87 8.06
N PHE A 383 -9.47 3.89 8.36
CA PHE A 383 -8.82 4.99 9.06
C PHE A 383 -8.94 6.32 8.31
N VAL A 384 -8.69 6.30 7.01
CA VAL A 384 -8.84 7.48 6.13
C VAL A 384 -10.28 8.01 6.15
N SER A 385 -11.27 7.11 6.16
CA SER A 385 -12.69 7.46 6.23
C SER A 385 -13.08 8.15 7.55
N GLU A 386 -12.38 7.87 8.64
CA GLU A 386 -12.60 8.53 9.94
C GLU A 386 -12.09 9.98 9.95
N ILE A 387 -11.10 10.29 9.12
CA ILE A 387 -10.50 11.63 9.00
C ILE A 387 -11.30 12.53 8.06
N ASP A 388 -11.96 11.97 7.05
CA ASP A 388 -12.73 12.76 6.10
C ASP A 388 -13.93 13.42 6.81
N THR A 389 -13.81 14.72 7.04
CA THR A 389 -14.75 15.49 7.85
C THR A 389 -15.95 15.91 7.01
N PRO A 390 -17.19 15.54 7.38
CA PRO A 390 -18.39 16.02 6.71
C PRO A 390 -18.46 17.55 6.73
N GLN A 391 -18.73 18.18 5.58
CA GLN A 391 -18.89 19.62 5.44
C GLN A 391 -19.83 20.22 6.53
N VAL A 392 -20.93 19.51 6.83
CA VAL A 392 -21.88 19.85 7.88
C VAL A 392 -21.23 19.96 9.28
N GLY A 393 -20.20 19.12 9.56
CA GLY A 393 -19.45 19.19 10.82
C GLY A 393 -18.59 20.45 10.92
N VAL A 394 -17.93 20.81 9.82
CA VAL A 394 -17.14 22.05 9.72
C VAL A 394 -18.01 23.27 9.92
N GLU A 395 -19.14 23.35 9.26
CA GLU A 395 -20.11 24.44 9.41
C GLU A 395 -20.64 24.57 10.85
N LYS A 396 -20.95 23.43 11.49
CA LYS A 396 -21.36 23.43 12.90
C LYS A 396 -20.25 23.93 13.83
N LEU A 397 -18.99 23.54 13.57
CA LEU A 397 -17.84 24.01 14.34
C LEU A 397 -17.65 25.52 14.20
N HIS A 398 -17.70 26.04 12.97
CA HIS A 398 -17.64 27.49 12.71
C HIS A 398 -18.76 28.23 13.44
N ARG A 399 -20.01 27.75 13.35
CA ARG A 399 -21.15 28.34 14.06
C ARG A 399 -21.00 28.37 15.58
N LEU A 400 -20.22 27.44 16.17
CA LEU A 400 -19.95 27.42 17.60
C LEU A 400 -18.83 28.38 17.99
N ALA A 401 -17.82 28.56 17.15
CA ALA A 401 -16.64 29.39 17.39
C ALA A 401 -16.89 30.87 17.09
N GLU A 402 -17.78 31.15 16.15
CA GLU A 402 -18.07 32.54 15.72
C GLU A 402 -19.09 33.25 16.61
N THR A 403 -18.98 34.59 16.65
CA THR A 403 -19.96 35.43 17.32
C THR A 403 -21.26 35.47 16.52
N LYS A 404 -22.39 35.20 17.17
CA LYS A 404 -23.72 35.33 16.58
C LYS A 404 -24.39 36.63 16.98
N GLU A 405 -25.06 37.25 16.01
CA GLU A 405 -25.93 38.40 16.26
C GLU A 405 -27.39 37.97 16.12
N ILE A 406 -28.17 38.22 17.20
CA ILE A 406 -29.61 37.94 17.24
C ILE A 406 -30.29 39.14 17.90
N ASN A 407 -31.24 39.78 17.22
CA ASN A 407 -31.98 40.96 17.67
C ASN A 407 -31.05 42.06 18.15
N HIS A 408 -30.03 42.44 17.36
CA HIS A 408 -29.00 43.44 17.64
C HIS A 408 -28.14 43.15 18.88
N HIS A 409 -28.17 41.91 19.39
CA HIS A 409 -27.30 41.48 20.49
C HIS A 409 -26.27 40.50 19.99
N ARG A 410 -24.98 40.78 20.29
CA ARG A 410 -23.86 39.91 19.96
C ARG A 410 -23.66 38.83 21.02
N HIS A 411 -23.62 37.56 20.62
CA HIS A 411 -23.36 36.40 21.45
C HIS A 411 -22.03 35.79 21.04
N LYS A 412 -20.99 35.91 21.89
CA LYS A 412 -19.64 35.35 21.65
C LYS A 412 -19.69 33.84 21.38
N GLY A 413 -18.85 33.37 20.48
CA GLY A 413 -18.64 31.93 20.26
C GLY A 413 -18.00 31.22 21.47
N PHE A 414 -17.96 29.89 21.46
CA PHE A 414 -17.40 29.07 22.53
C PHE A 414 -15.94 28.74 22.24
N ASN A 415 -15.08 28.83 23.27
CA ASN A 415 -13.69 28.40 23.23
C ASN A 415 -13.51 27.15 24.09
N PHE A 416 -13.30 25.99 23.44
CA PHE A 416 -13.16 24.70 24.11
C PHE A 416 -11.88 24.57 24.96
N PHE A 417 -10.95 25.49 24.85
CA PHE A 417 -9.72 25.55 25.65
C PHE A 417 -9.81 26.49 26.84
N SER A 418 -10.83 27.36 26.87
CA SER A 418 -11.07 28.30 27.99
C SER A 418 -11.66 27.56 29.17
N GLU A 419 -11.06 27.75 30.37
CA GLU A 419 -11.55 27.13 31.62
C GLU A 419 -12.99 27.56 31.94
N GLU A 420 -13.36 28.80 31.60
CA GLU A 420 -14.72 29.32 31.78
C GLU A 420 -15.75 28.53 30.99
N ASP A 421 -15.54 28.32 29.69
CA ASP A 421 -16.46 27.58 28.83
C ASP A 421 -16.42 26.05 29.16
N VAL A 422 -15.27 25.51 29.56
CA VAL A 422 -15.14 24.11 29.99
C VAL A 422 -15.88 23.83 31.30
N SER A 423 -15.75 24.73 32.29
CA SER A 423 -16.50 24.64 33.55
C SER A 423 -18.01 24.72 33.32
N LEU A 424 -18.45 25.57 32.41
CA LEU A 424 -19.84 25.62 31.95
C LEU A 424 -20.29 24.26 31.35
N PHE A 425 -19.54 23.71 30.39
CA PHE A 425 -19.90 22.44 29.77
C PHE A 425 -19.93 21.27 30.77
N ARG A 426 -19.00 21.23 31.73
CA ARG A 426 -18.97 20.28 32.84
C ARG A 426 -20.22 20.41 33.71
N THR A 427 -20.61 21.63 34.02
CA THR A 427 -21.82 21.91 34.78
C THR A 427 -23.08 21.46 34.06
N LEU A 428 -23.21 21.73 32.76
CA LEU A 428 -24.38 21.36 31.95
C LEU A 428 -24.56 19.85 31.77
N LEU A 429 -23.48 19.09 31.87
CA LEU A 429 -23.49 17.61 31.72
C LEU A 429 -23.84 16.86 33.01
N ARG A 430 -24.20 17.54 34.08
CA ARG A 430 -24.65 16.89 35.33
C ARG A 430 -25.92 16.09 35.08
N GLY A 431 -25.96 14.85 35.61
CA GLY A 431 -27.05 13.91 35.35
C GLY A 431 -28.44 14.44 35.73
N GLU A 432 -28.53 15.19 36.79
CA GLU A 432 -29.78 15.85 37.26
C GLU A 432 -30.40 16.77 36.22
N PHE A 433 -29.59 17.42 35.38
CA PHE A 433 -30.07 18.35 34.36
C PHE A 433 -30.63 17.66 33.12
N PHE A 434 -30.28 16.40 32.90
CA PHE A 434 -30.88 15.61 31.83
C PHE A 434 -32.36 15.22 32.17
N ILE A 435 -32.63 14.99 33.44
CA ILE A 435 -33.95 14.54 33.91
C ILE A 435 -34.86 15.72 34.17
N SER A 436 -34.39 16.66 35.03
CA SER A 436 -35.23 17.72 35.54
C SER A 436 -35.03 19.08 34.85
N GLY A 437 -34.04 19.22 33.94
CA GLY A 437 -33.62 20.52 33.39
C GLY A 437 -33.00 21.44 34.45
N PHE A 438 -32.70 22.64 34.06
CA PHE A 438 -32.05 23.65 34.97
C PHE A 438 -32.64 25.03 34.82
N THR A 439 -32.42 25.85 35.84
CA THR A 439 -32.84 27.26 35.92
C THR A 439 -31.63 28.13 36.15
N ASN A 440 -31.81 29.48 36.08
CA ASN A 440 -30.78 30.43 36.45
C ASN A 440 -30.28 30.23 37.91
N LYS A 441 -31.21 29.89 38.85
CA LYS A 441 -30.85 29.63 40.25
C LYS A 441 -29.94 28.41 40.38
N HIS A 442 -30.21 27.30 39.66
CA HIS A 442 -29.36 26.12 39.68
C HIS A 442 -27.94 26.38 39.15
N LEU A 443 -27.82 27.14 38.05
CA LEU A 443 -26.50 27.49 37.50
C LEU A 443 -25.70 28.40 38.43
N ARG A 444 -26.36 29.35 39.13
CA ARG A 444 -25.67 30.21 40.12
C ARG A 444 -25.07 29.42 41.28
N GLN A 445 -25.77 28.40 41.74
CA GLN A 445 -25.25 27.52 42.81
C GLN A 445 -23.98 26.76 42.40
N LEU A 446 -23.84 26.44 41.12
CA LEU A 446 -22.76 25.64 40.58
C LEU A 446 -21.63 26.49 39.92
N LEU A 447 -21.92 27.75 39.63
CA LEU A 447 -20.99 28.73 39.09
C LEU A 447 -20.93 29.96 40.01
N PRO A 448 -20.33 29.82 41.21
CA PRO A 448 -20.41 30.86 42.26
C PRO A 448 -19.78 32.17 41.86
N ASN A 449 -18.87 32.19 40.91
CA ASN A 449 -18.20 33.39 40.41
C ASN A 449 -19.06 34.24 39.46
N MET A 450 -20.32 33.80 39.18
CA MET A 450 -21.23 34.50 38.28
C MET A 450 -22.48 35.03 39.00
N ASN A 451 -22.81 36.28 38.77
CA ASN A 451 -24.06 36.88 39.25
C ASN A 451 -25.27 36.54 38.37
N ALA A 452 -26.49 36.83 38.82
CA ALA A 452 -27.73 36.51 38.13
C ALA A 452 -27.81 37.10 36.71
N GLY A 453 -27.28 38.30 36.49
CA GLY A 453 -27.24 38.94 35.17
C GLY A 453 -26.26 38.25 34.21
N GLN A 454 -25.11 37.82 34.72
CA GLN A 454 -24.12 37.08 33.95
C GLN A 454 -24.68 35.71 33.53
N ILE A 455 -25.30 34.97 34.43
CA ILE A 455 -25.98 33.71 34.10
C ILE A 455 -27.10 33.93 33.07
N THR A 456 -27.87 35.03 33.18
CA THR A 456 -28.90 35.35 32.18
C THR A 456 -28.30 35.55 30.77
N ARG A 457 -27.18 36.28 30.70
CA ARG A 457 -26.45 36.49 29.44
C ARG A 457 -25.90 35.16 28.90
N LEU A 458 -25.38 34.29 29.77
CA LEU A 458 -24.90 32.98 29.44
C LEU A 458 -26.01 32.07 28.88
N LEU A 459 -27.19 32.06 29.50
CA LEU A 459 -28.35 31.32 29.00
C LEU A 459 -28.82 31.85 27.63
N LYS A 460 -28.76 33.17 27.39
CA LYS A 460 -29.03 33.72 26.05
C LYS A 460 -27.98 33.27 25.03
N ARG A 461 -26.68 33.29 25.39
CA ARG A 461 -25.56 32.80 24.55
C ARG A 461 -25.75 31.31 24.17
N LEU A 462 -26.03 30.43 25.13
CA LEU A 462 -26.28 29.02 24.92
C LEU A 462 -27.49 28.78 23.96
N ARG A 463 -28.56 29.56 24.13
CA ARG A 463 -29.73 29.50 23.23
C ARG A 463 -29.40 30.02 21.84
N ALA A 464 -28.68 31.09 21.71
CA ALA A 464 -28.26 31.66 20.43
C ALA A 464 -27.47 30.65 19.58
N HIS A 465 -26.63 29.85 20.23
CA HIS A 465 -25.89 28.76 19.58
C HIS A 465 -26.63 27.42 19.49
N GLY A 466 -27.91 27.35 19.96
CA GLY A 466 -28.72 26.13 19.85
C GLY A 466 -28.34 25.01 20.80
N LEU A 467 -27.52 25.29 21.83
CA LEU A 467 -27.07 24.29 22.80
C LEU A 467 -28.12 23.91 23.83
N ILE A 468 -29.01 24.86 24.16
CA ILE A 468 -30.13 24.63 25.07
C ILE A 468 -31.44 25.12 24.47
N LYS A 469 -32.54 24.57 24.95
CA LYS A 469 -33.91 25.03 24.66
C LYS A 469 -34.63 25.41 25.94
N LYS A 470 -35.48 26.45 25.87
CA LYS A 470 -36.42 26.81 26.92
C LYS A 470 -37.72 26.04 26.74
N VAL A 471 -38.26 25.50 27.80
CA VAL A 471 -39.52 24.73 27.74
C VAL A 471 -40.61 25.44 28.54
N GLY A 472 -41.73 25.72 27.88
CA GLY A 472 -42.89 26.37 28.45
C GLY A 472 -42.68 27.84 28.87
N LYS A 473 -43.62 28.38 29.65
CA LYS A 473 -43.59 29.71 30.24
C LYS A 473 -42.65 29.81 31.46
N HIS A 474 -42.28 28.67 32.06
CA HIS A 474 -41.35 28.60 33.18
C HIS A 474 -39.89 28.73 32.70
N TYR A 475 -39.07 29.55 33.37
CA TYR A 475 -37.65 29.76 33.03
C TYR A 475 -36.77 28.53 33.24
N LYS A 476 -37.19 27.41 32.67
CA LYS A 476 -36.56 26.10 32.74
C LYS A 476 -35.94 25.75 31.40
N TYR A 477 -34.69 25.28 31.42
CA TYR A 477 -33.88 25.01 30.25
C TYR A 477 -33.45 23.53 30.21
N TYR A 478 -33.31 23.01 29.03
CA TYR A 478 -32.79 21.65 28.77
C TYR A 478 -31.71 21.69 27.69
N LEU A 479 -30.71 20.82 27.81
CA LEU A 479 -29.74 20.62 26.74
C LEU A 479 -30.46 20.06 25.52
N THR A 480 -30.10 20.56 24.33
CA THR A 480 -30.45 19.94 23.06
C THR A 480 -29.55 18.71 22.82
N ALA A 481 -29.95 17.81 21.89
CA ALA A 481 -29.07 16.71 21.47
C ALA A 481 -27.73 17.26 20.96
N PHE A 482 -27.76 18.34 20.18
CA PHE A 482 -26.57 19.03 19.71
C PHE A 482 -25.74 19.61 20.87
N GLY A 483 -26.38 20.30 21.83
CA GLY A 483 -25.70 20.86 23.01
C GLY A 483 -25.00 19.78 23.84
N ARG A 484 -25.63 18.60 24.00
CA ARG A 484 -25.02 17.44 24.66
C ARG A 484 -23.78 16.94 23.93
N GLN A 485 -23.89 16.78 22.61
CA GLN A 485 -22.76 16.34 21.77
C GLN A 485 -21.59 17.31 21.89
N VAL A 486 -21.84 18.63 21.79
CA VAL A 486 -20.81 19.67 21.88
C VAL A 486 -20.13 19.66 23.24
N ALA A 487 -20.88 19.63 24.33
CA ALA A 487 -20.34 19.64 25.68
C ALA A 487 -19.47 18.39 25.97
N VAL A 488 -19.95 17.21 25.58
CA VAL A 488 -19.16 15.96 25.72
C VAL A 488 -17.90 15.98 24.88
N MET A 489 -18.00 16.45 23.63
CA MET A 489 -16.85 16.57 22.74
C MET A 489 -15.80 17.54 23.28
N ALA A 490 -16.19 18.72 23.76
CA ALA A 490 -15.29 19.72 24.32
C ALA A 490 -14.48 19.15 25.50
N LEU A 491 -15.14 18.45 26.43
CA LEU A 491 -14.46 17.80 27.56
C LEU A 491 -13.54 16.69 27.12
N LYS A 492 -13.97 15.80 26.22
CA LYS A 492 -13.12 14.70 25.70
C LYS A 492 -11.89 15.25 24.98
N LEU A 493 -12.06 16.25 24.14
CA LEU A 493 -10.94 16.88 23.42
C LEU A 493 -9.90 17.44 24.40
N ARG A 494 -10.34 18.18 25.39
CA ARG A 494 -9.46 18.80 26.38
C ARG A 494 -8.77 17.75 27.27
N GLU A 495 -9.54 16.88 27.94
CA GLU A 495 -9.04 15.98 28.97
C GLU A 495 -8.30 14.76 28.37
N MET A 496 -8.75 14.24 27.23
CA MET A 496 -8.21 13.00 26.66
C MET A 496 -7.20 13.22 25.52
N VAL A 497 -7.14 14.43 24.95
CA VAL A 497 -6.26 14.74 23.82
C VAL A 497 -5.30 15.88 24.16
N VAL A 498 -5.83 17.08 24.45
CA VAL A 498 -5.00 18.31 24.55
C VAL A 498 -4.09 18.24 25.78
N ILE A 499 -4.63 18.02 26.97
CA ILE A 499 -3.84 17.98 28.20
C ILE A 499 -2.80 16.87 28.17
N PRO A 500 -3.11 15.61 27.83
CA PRO A 500 -2.10 14.54 27.76
C PRO A 500 -0.99 14.80 26.73
N VAL A 501 -1.34 15.39 25.58
CA VAL A 501 -0.34 15.73 24.55
C VAL A 501 0.59 16.84 25.03
N LEU A 502 0.07 17.89 25.68
CA LEU A 502 0.87 18.99 26.22
C LEU A 502 1.68 18.60 27.46
N ALA A 503 1.28 17.54 28.18
CA ALA A 503 2.01 17.04 29.32
C ALA A 503 3.22 16.16 28.94
N GLN A 504 3.33 15.72 27.68
CA GLN A 504 4.49 14.97 27.22
C GLN A 504 5.70 15.90 27.07
N PRO A 505 6.87 15.54 27.61
CA PRO A 505 8.08 16.33 27.40
C PRO A 505 8.40 16.34 25.88
N PHE A 506 8.63 17.51 25.31
CA PHE A 506 9.15 17.62 23.95
C PHE A 506 10.52 16.94 23.89
N PRO A 507 10.79 16.10 22.88
CA PRO A 507 12.13 15.58 22.68
C PRO A 507 13.07 16.79 22.49
N THR A 508 14.02 16.93 23.40
CA THR A 508 15.12 17.90 23.23
C THR A 508 15.84 17.56 21.93
N PRO A 509 16.05 18.52 21.02
CA PRO A 509 16.87 18.26 19.84
C PRO A 509 18.27 17.86 20.30
N ALA A 510 18.74 16.71 19.79
CA ALA A 510 20.09 16.20 20.00
C ALA A 510 21.11 17.04 19.24
#